data_4e3f2cff96103c41e994d60505971aff
#
_entry.id   4e3f2cff96103c41e994d60505971aff
#
_cell.length_a   1.000
_cell.length_b   1.000
_cell.length_c   1.000
_cell.angle_alpha   90.00
_cell.angle_beta   90.00
_cell.angle_gamma   90.00
#
_symmetry.space_group_name_H-M   'P 1'
#
loop_
_entity.id
_entity.type
_entity.pdbx_description
1 polymer ?
#
loop_
_entity_poly.entity_id
_entity_poly.type
_entity_poly.pdbx_seq_one_letter_code
_entity_poly.pdbx_strand_id
1 'polypeptide(L)'
;MRDINSDLLHTHLVMNGRRFPNYNRVYYHSNENLKELFSFVDVKDKDVLSVLASGDQVFHLYDKDAKSVETFDVNRLTFYYYYIRLWTVKYLGEYYPEFKFSIGFIKRLLGMVKIKTEEEKEAFDYWCKYIDLFNNKISGKMFYRGILEDINRLDDLGKIRDKINNEFVFYEMNLGDKVLPVNKKYDMVYISNISDYIPHNIKSFEIYRDNLNSLIRDDGTILSVNLRKLGCGENDIEKEVFSELFDVEELPEIERYDFKIPAGKIYRKK
;
A
#
# COMPACT_ATOMS: atom_id res chain seq x y z
N MET A 1 -0.06 7.14 -22.78
CA MET A 1 -0.31 8.15 -21.73
C MET A 1 -1.70 7.90 -21.17
N ARG A 2 -1.82 7.68 -19.84
CA ARG A 2 -3.09 7.42 -19.18
C ARG A 2 -4.02 8.64 -19.26
N ASP A 3 -5.32 8.40 -19.37
CA ASP A 3 -6.31 9.48 -19.35
C ASP A 3 -6.60 9.96 -17.92
N ILE A 4 -5.85 10.97 -17.50
CA ILE A 4 -6.01 11.63 -16.18
C ILE A 4 -7.45 12.15 -15.96
N ASN A 5 -8.19 12.49 -17.03
CA ASN A 5 -9.56 12.99 -16.90
C ASN A 5 -10.49 11.87 -16.40
N SER A 6 -10.25 10.62 -16.79
CA SER A 6 -10.98 9.46 -16.26
C SER A 6 -10.74 9.31 -14.76
N ASP A 7 -9.48 9.41 -14.31
CA ASP A 7 -9.15 9.29 -12.88
C ASP A 7 -9.75 10.43 -12.06
N LEU A 8 -9.77 11.66 -12.59
CA LEU A 8 -10.43 12.81 -11.96
C LEU A 8 -11.94 12.64 -11.86
N LEU A 9 -12.59 12.11 -12.91
CA LEU A 9 -14.01 11.79 -12.88
C LEU A 9 -14.32 10.74 -11.79
N HIS A 10 -13.55 9.66 -11.72
CA HIS A 10 -13.73 8.64 -10.69
C HIS A 10 -13.47 9.20 -9.29
N THR A 11 -12.46 10.06 -9.11
CA THR A 11 -12.22 10.76 -7.85
C THR A 11 -13.44 11.57 -7.43
N HIS A 12 -14.02 12.35 -8.35
CA HIS A 12 -15.22 13.14 -8.09
C HIS A 12 -16.40 12.25 -7.67
N LEU A 13 -16.61 11.13 -8.34
CA LEU A 13 -17.68 10.19 -8.02
C LEU A 13 -17.46 9.50 -6.67
N VAL A 14 -16.22 9.13 -6.35
CA VAL A 14 -15.84 8.58 -5.02
C VAL A 14 -16.10 9.60 -3.91
N MET A 15 -15.75 10.87 -4.14
CA MET A 15 -16.03 11.96 -3.18
C MET A 15 -17.52 12.14 -2.90
N ASN A 16 -18.37 11.84 -3.88
CA ASN A 16 -19.83 11.86 -3.76
C ASN A 16 -20.44 10.55 -3.25
N GLY A 17 -19.63 9.63 -2.72
CA GLY A 17 -20.07 8.40 -2.10
C GLY A 17 -20.25 7.21 -3.07
N ARG A 18 -19.89 7.36 -4.34
CA ARG A 18 -19.89 6.26 -5.31
C ARG A 18 -18.71 5.32 -5.04
N ARG A 19 -18.91 4.02 -5.26
CA ARG A 19 -17.87 2.99 -5.18
C ARG A 19 -17.67 2.39 -6.57
N PHE A 20 -16.42 2.15 -6.91
CA PHE A 20 -16.02 1.50 -8.16
C PHE A 20 -15.03 0.39 -7.86
N PRO A 21 -14.96 -0.68 -8.66
CA PRO A 21 -14.04 -1.80 -8.42
C PRO A 21 -12.58 -1.37 -8.21
N ASN A 22 -12.12 -0.42 -9.02
CA ASN A 22 -10.73 0.04 -9.06
C ASN A 22 -10.53 1.46 -8.51
N TYR A 23 -11.56 2.04 -7.90
CA TYR A 23 -11.51 3.40 -7.34
C TYR A 23 -12.32 3.45 -6.06
N ASN A 24 -11.60 3.39 -4.96
CA ASN A 24 -12.14 3.57 -3.61
C ASN A 24 -11.47 4.77 -2.94
N ARG A 25 -11.90 5.07 -1.72
CA ARG A 25 -11.18 6.01 -0.87
C ARG A 25 -9.80 5.45 -0.53
N VAL A 26 -8.82 6.33 -0.34
CA VAL A 26 -7.50 5.95 0.16
C VAL A 26 -7.45 6.12 1.67
N TYR A 27 -6.62 5.32 2.34
CA TYR A 27 -6.32 5.53 3.74
C TYR A 27 -5.34 6.69 3.88
N TYR A 28 -5.59 7.55 4.86
CA TYR A 28 -4.67 8.64 5.19
C TYR A 28 -3.38 8.12 5.83
N HIS A 29 -3.52 7.11 6.68
CA HIS A 29 -2.44 6.35 7.31
C HIS A 29 -2.78 4.87 7.29
N SER A 30 -1.76 4.02 7.46
CA SER A 30 -1.99 2.61 7.70
C SER A 30 -2.76 2.43 9.01
N ASN A 31 -3.67 1.48 8.99
CA ASN A 31 -4.36 1.00 10.19
C ASN A 31 -3.67 -0.23 10.82
N GLU A 32 -2.46 -0.53 10.40
CA GLU A 32 -1.62 -1.63 10.84
C GLU A 32 -0.43 -1.09 11.63
N ASN A 33 0.00 -1.81 12.66
CA ASN A 33 1.25 -1.50 13.38
C ASN A 33 2.44 -2.02 12.56
N LEU A 34 2.87 -1.22 11.58
CA LEU A 34 3.90 -1.62 10.62
C LEU A 34 5.28 -1.80 11.26
N LYS A 35 5.60 -1.02 12.32
CA LYS A 35 6.86 -1.17 13.05
C LYS A 35 7.01 -2.57 13.64
N GLU A 36 5.97 -3.02 14.33
CA GLU A 36 5.94 -4.32 14.95
C GLU A 36 5.80 -5.42 13.92
N LEU A 37 4.91 -5.24 12.94
CA LEU A 37 4.68 -6.22 11.88
C LEU A 37 5.97 -6.55 11.10
N PHE A 38 6.72 -5.54 10.68
CA PHE A 38 7.99 -5.75 9.97
C PHE A 38 9.16 -6.13 10.88
N SER A 39 8.96 -6.27 12.20
CA SER A 39 9.95 -6.86 13.08
C SER A 39 9.96 -8.40 13.04
N PHE A 40 8.90 -9.02 12.54
CA PHE A 40 8.79 -10.47 12.42
C PHE A 40 9.46 -11.03 11.15
N VAL A 41 9.87 -10.18 10.22
CA VAL A 41 10.48 -10.58 8.95
C VAL A 41 11.79 -9.84 8.72
N ASP A 42 12.75 -10.54 8.14
CA ASP A 42 13.98 -9.89 7.70
C ASP A 42 13.73 -9.24 6.33
N VAL A 43 13.82 -7.91 6.30
CA VAL A 43 13.59 -7.08 5.11
C VAL A 43 14.90 -6.54 4.53
N LYS A 44 15.98 -6.60 5.31
CA LYS A 44 17.27 -5.98 4.94
C LYS A 44 17.80 -6.56 3.63
N ASP A 45 18.26 -5.66 2.76
CA ASP A 45 18.87 -5.97 1.45
C ASP A 45 17.96 -6.77 0.49
N LYS A 46 16.64 -6.82 0.74
CA LYS A 46 15.67 -7.57 -0.07
C LYS A 46 14.95 -6.71 -1.11
N ASP A 47 14.65 -7.33 -2.24
CA ASP A 47 13.72 -6.80 -3.23
C ASP A 47 12.29 -7.13 -2.78
N VAL A 48 11.48 -6.11 -2.54
CA VAL A 48 10.12 -6.25 -1.97
C VAL A 48 9.06 -5.78 -2.95
N LEU A 49 7.98 -6.55 -3.08
CA LEU A 49 6.72 -6.09 -3.68
C LEU A 49 5.72 -5.83 -2.55
N SER A 50 5.14 -4.64 -2.50
CA SER A 50 4.22 -4.25 -1.43
C SER A 50 2.92 -3.70 -1.98
N VAL A 51 1.79 -4.06 -1.36
CA VAL A 51 0.57 -3.28 -1.56
C VAL A 51 0.85 -1.83 -1.18
N LEU A 52 0.35 -0.88 -1.98
CA LEU A 52 0.61 0.54 -1.76
C LEU A 52 -0.26 1.12 -0.65
N ALA A 53 -1.56 0.82 -0.66
CA ALA A 53 -2.53 1.28 0.33
C ALA A 53 -2.38 2.78 0.69
N SER A 54 -1.95 3.11 1.93
CA SER A 54 -1.65 4.49 2.34
C SER A 54 -0.26 4.98 1.94
N GLY A 55 0.63 4.06 1.54
CA GLY A 55 2.05 4.33 1.27
C GLY A 55 2.96 4.25 2.51
N ASP A 56 2.42 4.11 3.73
CA ASP A 56 3.22 3.93 4.95
C ASP A 56 4.13 2.72 4.85
N GLN A 57 3.64 1.65 4.25
CA GLN A 57 4.35 0.40 4.06
C GLN A 57 5.69 0.61 3.35
N VAL A 58 5.70 1.42 2.30
CA VAL A 58 6.92 1.71 1.52
C VAL A 58 7.98 2.39 2.38
N PHE A 59 7.60 3.38 3.16
CA PHE A 59 8.52 4.10 4.03
C PHE A 59 9.07 3.21 5.14
N HIS A 60 8.22 2.38 5.76
CA HIS A 60 8.67 1.44 6.79
C HIS A 60 9.58 0.33 6.23
N LEU A 61 9.34 -0.14 5.01
CA LEU A 61 10.23 -1.09 4.35
C LEU A 61 11.61 -0.48 4.09
N TYR A 62 11.68 0.78 3.65
CA TYR A 62 12.94 1.47 3.50
C TYR A 62 13.63 1.78 4.83
N ASP A 63 12.88 2.08 5.89
CA ASP A 63 13.41 2.22 7.24
C ASP A 63 14.08 0.94 7.75
N LYS A 64 13.55 -0.22 7.36
CA LYS A 64 14.10 -1.56 7.62
C LYS A 64 15.17 -2.01 6.62
N ASP A 65 15.73 -1.10 5.85
CA ASP A 65 16.82 -1.34 4.90
C ASP A 65 16.47 -2.25 3.71
N ALA A 66 15.21 -2.28 3.27
CA ALA A 66 14.88 -2.90 1.99
C ALA A 66 15.78 -2.35 0.87
N LYS A 67 16.24 -3.22 -0.01
CA LYS A 67 17.07 -2.86 -1.16
C LYS A 67 16.25 -2.11 -2.21
N SER A 68 15.07 -2.63 -2.53
CA SER A 68 14.11 -1.99 -3.42
C SER A 68 12.69 -2.30 -2.97
N VAL A 69 11.77 -1.36 -3.22
CA VAL A 69 10.34 -1.55 -2.97
C VAL A 69 9.58 -1.16 -4.22
N GLU A 70 8.99 -2.17 -4.88
CA GLU A 70 8.00 -1.96 -5.92
C GLU A 70 6.60 -2.12 -5.33
N THR A 71 5.62 -1.47 -5.92
CA THR A 71 4.29 -1.39 -5.31
C THR A 71 3.19 -1.79 -6.25
N PHE A 72 2.07 -2.22 -5.68
CA PHE A 72 0.85 -2.48 -6.45
C PHE A 72 -0.38 -2.05 -5.67
N ASP A 73 -1.44 -1.73 -6.39
CA ASP A 73 -2.78 -1.53 -5.84
C ASP A 73 -3.81 -1.62 -6.96
N VAL A 74 -5.05 -1.96 -6.65
CA VAL A 74 -6.18 -1.86 -7.59
C VAL A 74 -6.68 -0.42 -7.71
N ASN A 75 -6.36 0.41 -6.72
CA ASN A 75 -6.86 1.78 -6.62
C ASN A 75 -5.81 2.79 -7.05
N ARG A 76 -5.95 3.32 -8.27
CA ARG A 76 -5.03 4.33 -8.80
C ARG A 76 -4.94 5.59 -7.94
N LEU A 77 -5.94 5.90 -7.12
CA LEU A 77 -5.89 7.06 -6.22
C LEU A 77 -4.80 6.93 -5.16
N THR A 78 -4.42 5.70 -4.78
CA THR A 78 -3.30 5.45 -3.85
C THR A 78 -1.98 5.92 -4.43
N PHE A 79 -1.76 5.72 -5.75
CA PHE A 79 -0.59 6.21 -6.47
C PHE A 79 -0.46 7.73 -6.40
N TYR A 80 -1.52 8.47 -6.73
CA TYR A 80 -1.50 9.93 -6.66
C TYR A 80 -1.29 10.45 -5.25
N TYR A 81 -1.95 9.82 -4.27
CA TYR A 81 -1.79 10.18 -2.86
C TYR A 81 -0.37 9.90 -2.35
N TYR A 82 0.20 8.75 -2.73
CA TYR A 82 1.57 8.41 -2.37
C TYR A 82 2.57 9.47 -2.83
N TYR A 83 2.41 10.02 -4.02
CA TYR A 83 3.30 11.08 -4.50
C TYR A 83 3.25 12.35 -3.64
N ILE A 84 2.10 12.73 -3.13
CA ILE A 84 2.03 13.85 -2.17
C ILE A 84 2.85 13.54 -0.91
N ARG A 85 2.77 12.33 -0.40
CA ARG A 85 3.54 11.90 0.78
C ARG A 85 5.03 11.82 0.48
N LEU A 86 5.38 11.23 -0.66
CA LEU A 86 6.76 11.15 -1.14
C LEU A 86 7.40 12.54 -1.26
N TRP A 87 6.71 13.47 -1.89
CA TRP A 87 7.18 14.84 -2.03
C TRP A 87 7.24 15.58 -0.68
N THR A 88 6.32 15.29 0.24
CA THR A 88 6.37 15.86 1.59
C THR A 88 7.64 15.43 2.31
N VAL A 89 7.97 14.14 2.30
CA VAL A 89 9.22 13.64 2.87
C VAL A 89 10.44 14.23 2.15
N LYS A 90 10.42 14.28 0.83
CA LYS A 90 11.55 14.71 -0.01
C LYS A 90 11.86 16.20 0.12
N TYR A 91 10.85 17.06 0.10
CA TYR A 91 11.02 18.51 0.01
C TYR A 91 10.78 19.25 1.33
N LEU A 92 9.93 18.71 2.21
CA LEU A 92 9.63 19.34 3.50
C LEU A 92 10.32 18.65 4.67
N GLY A 93 10.76 17.40 4.52
CA GLY A 93 11.36 16.63 5.59
C GLY A 93 10.35 16.19 6.66
N GLU A 94 9.10 16.11 6.30
CA GLU A 94 7.98 15.73 7.16
C GLU A 94 7.36 14.44 6.64
N TYR A 95 7.04 13.52 7.56
CA TYR A 95 6.38 12.26 7.19
C TYR A 95 4.87 12.40 7.21
N TYR A 96 4.37 12.96 8.29
CA TYR A 96 2.97 13.34 8.41
C TYR A 96 2.90 14.86 8.34
N PRO A 97 2.18 15.44 7.37
CA PRO A 97 1.94 16.85 7.42
C PRO A 97 1.13 17.14 8.70
N GLU A 98 1.70 17.88 9.64
CA GLU A 98 1.02 18.33 10.87
C GLU A 98 -0.26 19.14 10.54
N PHE A 99 -0.31 19.64 9.32
CA PHE A 99 -1.44 20.38 8.80
C PHE A 99 -2.41 19.46 8.07
N LYS A 100 -3.67 19.60 8.39
CA LYS A 100 -4.77 19.00 7.63
C LYS A 100 -4.45 19.14 6.14
N PHE A 101 -4.44 18.01 5.45
CA PHE A 101 -4.27 17.92 4.01
C PHE A 101 -5.17 18.95 3.32
N SER A 102 -4.60 20.08 2.96
CA SER A 102 -5.32 21.24 2.44
C SER A 102 -4.83 21.59 1.04
N ILE A 103 -5.66 22.23 0.26
CA ILE A 103 -5.26 22.72 -1.07
C ILE A 103 -4.08 23.70 -0.98
N GLY A 104 -4.05 24.53 0.05
CA GLY A 104 -2.92 25.44 0.28
C GLY A 104 -1.62 24.68 0.50
N PHE A 105 -1.67 23.59 1.26
CA PHE A 105 -0.53 22.70 1.45
C PHE A 105 -0.08 22.07 0.13
N ILE A 106 -1.01 21.48 -0.65
CA ILE A 106 -0.66 20.86 -1.93
C ILE A 106 -0.08 21.89 -2.91
N LYS A 107 -0.68 23.09 -3.03
CA LYS A 107 -0.15 24.16 -3.88
C LYS A 107 1.28 24.54 -3.51
N ARG A 108 1.56 24.69 -2.21
CA ARG A 108 2.92 24.97 -1.72
C ARG A 108 3.88 23.84 -2.10
N LEU A 109 3.47 22.59 -1.90
CA LEU A 109 4.28 21.42 -2.20
C LEU A 109 4.56 21.32 -3.70
N LEU A 110 3.55 21.44 -4.56
CA LEU A 110 3.71 21.41 -6.01
C LEU A 110 4.65 22.51 -6.52
N GLY A 111 4.66 23.69 -5.88
CA GLY A 111 5.61 24.77 -6.19
C GLY A 111 7.07 24.42 -5.90
N MET A 112 7.35 23.37 -5.13
CA MET A 112 8.69 22.89 -4.78
C MET A 112 9.14 21.67 -5.61
N VAL A 113 8.18 20.96 -6.21
CA VAL A 113 8.43 19.70 -6.93
C VAL A 113 9.24 19.95 -8.19
N LYS A 114 10.31 19.17 -8.35
CA LYS A 114 11.09 19.07 -9.59
C LYS A 114 10.82 17.72 -10.21
N ILE A 115 10.03 17.71 -11.28
CA ILE A 115 9.65 16.51 -12.02
C ILE A 115 10.87 15.90 -12.69
N LYS A 116 11.08 14.60 -12.51
CA LYS A 116 12.20 13.85 -13.05
C LYS A 116 11.77 12.66 -13.90
N THR A 117 10.58 12.08 -13.64
CA THR A 117 10.06 10.90 -14.33
C THR A 117 8.67 11.16 -14.89
N GLU A 118 8.22 10.32 -15.80
CA GLU A 118 6.86 10.40 -16.36
C GLU A 118 5.78 10.10 -15.30
N GLU A 119 6.07 9.24 -14.35
CA GLU A 119 5.18 8.93 -13.23
C GLU A 119 5.04 10.14 -12.29
N GLU A 120 6.14 10.81 -11.97
CA GLU A 120 6.10 12.09 -11.22
C GLU A 120 5.28 13.13 -11.97
N LYS A 121 5.44 13.20 -13.30
CA LYS A 121 4.68 14.12 -14.16
C LYS A 121 3.20 13.80 -14.16
N GLU A 122 2.82 12.53 -14.27
CA GLU A 122 1.42 12.09 -14.23
C GLU A 122 0.77 12.49 -12.90
N ALA A 123 1.45 12.20 -11.77
CA ALA A 123 0.93 12.57 -10.45
C ALA A 123 0.84 14.10 -10.28
N PHE A 124 1.82 14.84 -10.75
CA PHE A 124 1.83 16.30 -10.70
C PHE A 124 0.66 16.89 -11.50
N ASP A 125 0.47 16.45 -12.75
CA ASP A 125 -0.60 16.88 -13.62
C ASP A 125 -1.99 16.54 -13.03
N TYR A 126 -2.13 15.35 -12.41
CA TYR A 126 -3.35 14.99 -11.67
C TYR A 126 -3.66 15.99 -10.56
N TRP A 127 -2.70 16.32 -9.70
CA TRP A 127 -2.93 17.23 -8.59
C TRP A 127 -3.17 18.68 -9.03
N CYS A 128 -2.50 19.15 -10.09
CA CYS A 128 -2.78 20.45 -10.68
C CYS A 128 -4.23 20.53 -11.16
N LYS A 129 -4.67 19.55 -11.97
CA LYS A 129 -6.05 19.48 -12.47
C LYS A 129 -7.07 19.30 -11.34
N TYR A 130 -6.73 18.49 -10.31
CA TYR A 130 -7.59 18.33 -9.14
C TYR A 130 -7.85 19.66 -8.43
N ILE A 131 -6.80 20.44 -8.22
CA ILE A 131 -6.89 21.76 -7.59
C ILE A 131 -7.77 22.72 -8.41
N ASP A 132 -7.60 22.72 -9.73
CA ASP A 132 -8.35 23.60 -10.64
C ASP A 132 -9.85 23.24 -10.68
N LEU A 133 -10.18 21.95 -10.75
CA LEU A 133 -11.54 21.46 -10.88
C LEU A 133 -12.35 21.57 -9.59
N PHE A 134 -11.72 21.31 -8.45
CA PHE A 134 -12.43 21.21 -7.17
C PHE A 134 -12.36 22.49 -6.31
N ASN A 135 -11.89 23.61 -6.87
CA ASN A 135 -12.01 24.97 -6.31
C ASN A 135 -11.87 25.03 -4.78
N ASN A 136 -10.72 24.68 -4.25
CA ASN A 136 -10.38 24.77 -2.84
C ASN A 136 -11.13 23.80 -1.88
N LYS A 137 -11.75 22.73 -2.35
CA LYS A 137 -12.38 21.74 -1.48
C LYS A 137 -11.71 20.38 -1.62
N ILE A 138 -10.73 20.10 -0.78
CA ILE A 138 -10.36 18.69 -0.52
C ILE A 138 -11.44 18.13 0.38
N SER A 139 -12.24 17.21 -0.14
CA SER A 139 -13.23 16.53 0.67
C SER A 139 -12.52 15.45 1.50
N GLY A 140 -12.66 15.51 2.82
CA GLY A 140 -12.25 14.41 3.71
C GLY A 140 -12.92 13.07 3.37
N LYS A 141 -13.92 13.08 2.48
CA LYS A 141 -14.55 11.87 1.96
C LYS A 141 -13.64 11.06 1.02
N MET A 142 -12.56 11.63 0.49
CA MET A 142 -11.57 10.92 -0.32
C MET A 142 -10.65 10.06 0.56
N PHE A 143 -10.48 10.43 1.81
CA PHE A 143 -9.53 9.79 2.71
C PHE A 143 -10.22 9.16 3.92
N TYR A 144 -9.74 7.99 4.33
CA TYR A 144 -10.02 7.43 5.64
C TYR A 144 -8.93 7.90 6.61
N ARG A 145 -9.32 8.41 7.77
CA ARG A 145 -8.36 8.66 8.85
C ARG A 145 -7.86 7.31 9.38
N GLY A 146 -6.57 7.08 9.31
CA GLY A 146 -5.92 6.03 10.08
C GLY A 146 -5.87 6.44 11.55
N ILE A 147 -5.93 5.46 12.45
CA ILE A 147 -5.94 5.71 13.90
C ILE A 147 -4.53 5.52 14.51
N LEU A 148 -3.61 4.89 13.75
CA LEU A 148 -2.27 4.54 14.24
C LEU A 148 -1.17 5.52 13.79
N GLU A 149 -1.48 6.81 13.74
CA GLU A 149 -0.55 7.85 13.29
C GLU A 149 0.76 7.87 14.09
N ASP A 150 0.65 7.82 15.43
CA ASP A 150 1.82 7.87 16.31
C ASP A 150 2.65 6.58 16.28
N ILE A 151 1.99 5.42 16.18
CA ILE A 151 2.65 4.11 16.16
C ILE A 151 3.48 3.93 14.88
N ASN A 152 2.98 4.44 13.77
CA ASN A 152 3.65 4.36 12.47
C ASN A 152 4.56 5.56 12.16
N ARG A 153 4.87 6.39 13.15
CA ARG A 153 5.81 7.50 12.97
C ARG A 153 7.22 6.94 12.72
N LEU A 154 7.86 7.44 11.67
CA LEU A 154 9.23 7.07 11.32
C LEU A 154 10.23 7.83 12.18
N ASP A 155 11.29 7.15 12.60
CA ASP A 155 12.30 7.73 13.49
C ASP A 155 13.40 8.47 12.72
N ASP A 156 13.75 8.00 11.51
CA ASP A 156 14.79 8.62 10.67
C ASP A 156 14.31 8.90 9.24
N LEU A 157 13.79 10.10 9.02
CA LEU A 157 13.39 10.57 7.69
C LEU A 157 14.58 10.86 6.77
N GLY A 158 15.77 11.13 7.31
CA GLY A 158 16.99 11.38 6.53
C GLY A 158 17.37 10.14 5.73
N LYS A 159 17.47 9.00 6.41
CA LYS A 159 17.75 7.69 5.81
C LYS A 159 16.75 7.31 4.71
N ILE A 160 15.48 7.53 4.98
CA ILE A 160 14.41 7.22 4.02
C ILE A 160 14.49 8.14 2.81
N ARG A 161 14.75 9.44 3.02
CA ARG A 161 14.87 10.42 1.94
C ARG A 161 15.94 10.04 0.92
N ASP A 162 17.06 9.49 1.37
CA ASP A 162 18.13 9.06 0.48
C ASP A 162 17.72 7.86 -0.36
N LYS A 163 16.94 6.94 0.20
CA LYS A 163 16.46 5.72 -0.48
C LYS A 163 15.31 5.97 -1.45
N ILE A 164 14.37 6.85 -1.12
CA ILE A 164 13.21 7.16 -1.97
C ILE A 164 13.55 8.01 -3.20
N ASN A 165 14.81 8.40 -3.38
CA ASN A 165 15.27 9.02 -4.63
C ASN A 165 15.38 8.02 -5.79
N ASN A 166 15.25 6.72 -5.51
CA ASN A 166 15.18 5.67 -6.51
C ASN A 166 13.85 5.73 -7.28
N GLU A 167 13.85 5.14 -8.46
CA GLU A 167 12.68 5.04 -9.32
C GLU A 167 11.53 4.34 -8.58
N PHE A 168 10.38 5.00 -8.51
CA PHE A 168 9.17 4.43 -7.92
C PHE A 168 8.42 3.62 -8.97
N VAL A 169 8.19 2.35 -8.69
CA VAL A 169 7.47 1.43 -9.57
C VAL A 169 6.11 1.09 -8.98
N PHE A 170 5.06 1.30 -9.77
CA PHE A 170 3.69 1.01 -9.39
C PHE A 170 2.98 0.16 -10.44
N TYR A 171 2.39 -0.94 -10.01
CA TYR A 171 1.55 -1.81 -10.82
C TYR A 171 0.08 -1.63 -10.43
N GLU A 172 -0.74 -1.19 -11.36
CA GLU A 172 -2.19 -1.23 -11.18
C GLU A 172 -2.67 -2.65 -11.46
N MET A 173 -2.84 -3.44 -10.39
CA MET A 173 -3.19 -4.85 -10.52
C MET A 173 -3.99 -5.38 -9.34
N ASN A 174 -4.77 -6.44 -9.60
CA ASN A 174 -5.44 -7.24 -8.61
C ASN A 174 -4.81 -8.63 -8.55
N LEU A 175 -4.40 -9.08 -7.38
CA LEU A 175 -3.82 -10.42 -7.18
C LEU A 175 -4.82 -11.56 -7.44
N GLY A 176 -6.11 -11.28 -7.57
CA GLY A 176 -7.13 -12.22 -8.01
C GLY A 176 -7.31 -12.32 -9.54
N ASP A 177 -6.57 -11.51 -10.33
CA ASP A 177 -6.68 -11.55 -11.78
C ASP A 177 -5.94 -12.76 -12.36
N LYS A 178 -6.38 -13.24 -13.54
CA LYS A 178 -5.80 -14.42 -14.21
C LYS A 178 -4.37 -14.19 -14.72
N VAL A 179 -4.00 -12.96 -14.98
CA VAL A 179 -2.69 -12.59 -15.53
C VAL A 179 -2.23 -11.32 -14.81
N LEU A 180 -1.03 -11.38 -14.25
CA LEU A 180 -0.40 -10.23 -13.62
C LEU A 180 0.54 -9.50 -14.60
N PRO A 181 0.64 -8.16 -14.53
CA PRO A 181 1.54 -7.38 -15.39
C PRO A 181 3.01 -7.41 -14.92
N VAL A 182 3.35 -8.32 -14.00
CA VAL A 182 4.65 -8.39 -13.35
C VAL A 182 5.35 -9.69 -13.73
N ASN A 183 6.58 -9.58 -14.28
CA ASN A 183 7.41 -10.73 -14.67
C ASN A 183 8.65 -10.90 -13.78
N LYS A 184 8.74 -10.16 -12.69
CA LYS A 184 9.86 -10.20 -11.73
C LYS A 184 9.46 -11.01 -10.51
N LYS A 185 10.44 -11.69 -9.90
CA LYS A 185 10.29 -12.35 -8.61
C LYS A 185 10.96 -11.54 -7.51
N TYR A 186 10.36 -11.56 -6.32
CA TYR A 186 10.78 -10.81 -5.16
C TYR A 186 11.23 -11.72 -4.02
N ASP A 187 12.08 -11.19 -3.14
CA ASP A 187 12.47 -11.87 -1.91
C ASP A 187 11.34 -11.83 -0.87
N MET A 188 10.50 -10.78 -0.96
CA MET A 188 9.35 -10.63 -0.09
C MET A 188 8.16 -10.00 -0.84
N VAL A 189 6.96 -10.49 -0.54
CA VAL A 189 5.69 -9.89 -0.98
C VAL A 189 4.86 -9.53 0.25
N TYR A 190 4.55 -8.24 0.42
CA TYR A 190 3.67 -7.76 1.47
C TYR A 190 2.28 -7.47 0.91
N ILE A 191 1.28 -8.19 1.41
CA ILE A 191 -0.08 -8.15 0.88
C ILE A 191 -1.10 -7.53 1.83
N SER A 192 -0.69 -7.07 3.03
CA SER A 192 -1.63 -6.55 4.02
C SER A 192 -2.82 -7.51 4.21
N ASN A 193 -4.03 -7.01 4.20
CA ASN A 193 -5.27 -7.80 4.35
C ASN A 193 -5.99 -8.06 3.02
N ILE A 194 -5.26 -8.19 1.92
CA ILE A 194 -5.89 -8.43 0.59
C ILE A 194 -6.72 -9.70 0.57
N SER A 195 -6.31 -10.74 1.30
CA SER A 195 -7.08 -11.98 1.42
C SER A 195 -8.53 -11.77 1.89
N ASP A 196 -8.79 -10.73 2.69
CA ASP A 196 -10.14 -10.35 3.14
C ASP A 196 -11.07 -9.92 1.99
N TYR A 197 -10.51 -9.56 0.83
CA TYR A 197 -11.22 -9.09 -0.35
C TYR A 197 -11.32 -10.14 -1.47
N ILE A 198 -10.64 -11.28 -1.32
CA ILE A 198 -10.75 -12.40 -2.25
C ILE A 198 -12.10 -13.07 -2.06
N PRO A 199 -12.85 -13.39 -3.16
CA PRO A 199 -14.09 -14.14 -3.05
C PRO A 199 -13.89 -15.45 -2.29
N HIS A 200 -14.73 -15.70 -1.27
CA HIS A 200 -14.55 -16.79 -0.31
C HIS A 200 -14.93 -18.16 -0.91
N ASN A 201 -14.13 -18.61 -1.87
CA ASN A 201 -14.23 -19.93 -2.49
C ASN A 201 -12.83 -20.44 -2.90
N ILE A 202 -12.69 -21.76 -2.96
CA ILE A 202 -11.42 -22.45 -3.24
C ILE A 202 -10.77 -21.93 -4.52
N LYS A 203 -11.52 -21.86 -5.63
CA LYS A 203 -10.99 -21.45 -6.94
C LYS A 203 -10.39 -20.04 -6.93
N SER A 204 -11.00 -19.10 -6.21
CA SER A 204 -10.47 -17.73 -6.10
C SER A 204 -9.19 -17.70 -5.28
N PHE A 205 -9.11 -18.48 -4.21
CA PHE A 205 -7.90 -18.61 -3.40
C PHE A 205 -6.79 -19.38 -4.13
N GLU A 206 -7.09 -20.36 -4.97
CA GLU A 206 -6.11 -21.02 -5.84
C GLU A 206 -5.47 -20.04 -6.82
N ILE A 207 -6.26 -19.22 -7.52
CA ILE A 207 -5.74 -18.18 -8.43
C ILE A 207 -4.85 -17.20 -7.65
N TYR A 208 -5.29 -16.75 -6.49
CA TYR A 208 -4.56 -15.83 -5.63
C TYR A 208 -3.23 -16.42 -5.15
N ARG A 209 -3.24 -17.68 -4.67
CA ARG A 209 -2.05 -18.43 -4.28
C ARG A 209 -1.06 -18.60 -5.44
N ASP A 210 -1.54 -19.00 -6.61
CA ASP A 210 -0.69 -19.26 -7.78
C ASP A 210 -0.03 -17.95 -8.27
N ASN A 211 -0.76 -16.84 -8.22
CA ASN A 211 -0.22 -15.52 -8.50
C ASN A 211 0.89 -15.14 -7.52
N LEU A 212 0.67 -15.32 -6.22
CA LEU A 212 1.70 -15.06 -5.21
C LEU A 212 2.91 -15.97 -5.37
N ASN A 213 2.69 -17.25 -5.67
CA ASN A 213 3.77 -18.20 -5.97
C ASN A 213 4.60 -17.80 -7.20
N SER A 214 3.97 -17.17 -8.19
CA SER A 214 4.68 -16.68 -9.38
C SER A 214 5.54 -15.45 -9.10
N LEU A 215 5.14 -14.62 -8.11
CA LEU A 215 5.81 -13.38 -7.74
C LEU A 215 6.96 -13.57 -6.74
N ILE A 216 7.05 -14.72 -6.07
CA ILE A 216 8.02 -14.94 -5.01
C ILE A 216 9.15 -15.86 -5.47
N ARG A 217 10.39 -15.59 -5.00
CA ARG A 217 11.55 -16.48 -5.17
C ARG A 217 11.38 -17.76 -4.35
N ASP A 218 12.20 -18.76 -4.60
CA ASP A 218 12.07 -20.07 -3.93
C ASP A 218 12.35 -20.00 -2.42
N ASP A 219 13.18 -19.08 -1.96
CA ASP A 219 13.48 -18.77 -0.55
C ASP A 219 12.73 -17.52 -0.04
N GLY A 220 11.78 -17.04 -0.80
CA GLY A 220 11.06 -15.80 -0.51
C GLY A 220 9.97 -15.97 0.54
N THR A 221 9.48 -14.83 1.01
CA THR A 221 8.48 -14.75 2.11
C THR A 221 7.29 -13.90 1.69
N ILE A 222 6.07 -14.37 1.96
CA ILE A 222 4.84 -13.58 1.85
C ILE A 222 4.40 -13.21 3.26
N LEU A 223 4.11 -11.93 3.48
CA LEU A 223 3.57 -11.41 4.72
C LEU A 223 2.15 -10.90 4.51
N SER A 224 1.20 -11.50 5.21
CA SER A 224 -0.23 -11.15 5.22
C SER A 224 -0.65 -10.66 6.59
N VAL A 225 -1.65 -9.79 6.65
CA VAL A 225 -2.26 -9.31 7.89
C VAL A 225 -3.72 -9.76 7.97
N ASN A 226 -4.13 -10.25 9.12
CA ASN A 226 -5.52 -10.64 9.36
C ASN A 226 -6.29 -9.49 10.04
N LEU A 227 -7.21 -8.86 9.35
CA LEU A 227 -8.06 -7.81 9.94
C LEU A 227 -9.42 -8.31 10.40
N ARG A 228 -9.91 -9.44 9.90
CA ARG A 228 -11.28 -9.91 10.12
C ARG A 228 -11.47 -11.05 11.10
N LYS A 229 -10.48 -11.44 11.88
CA LYS A 229 -10.64 -12.51 12.86
C LYS A 229 -11.45 -12.08 14.10
N LEU A 230 -12.66 -11.60 13.90
CA LEU A 230 -13.63 -11.43 14.96
C LEU A 230 -14.88 -12.24 14.62
N GLY A 231 -14.85 -13.55 14.94
CA GLY A 231 -16.07 -14.30 15.23
C GLY A 231 -16.64 -15.27 14.19
N CYS A 232 -15.93 -15.62 13.14
CA CYS A 232 -16.40 -16.69 12.25
C CYS A 232 -15.49 -17.91 12.41
N GLY A 233 -16.07 -19.02 12.88
CA GLY A 233 -15.45 -20.35 12.84
C GLY A 233 -15.41 -20.90 11.42
N GLU A 234 -14.92 -20.11 10.49
CA GLU A 234 -14.77 -20.47 9.09
C GLU A 234 -13.54 -21.34 8.95
N ASN A 235 -13.74 -22.48 8.31
CA ASN A 235 -12.65 -23.25 7.73
C ASN A 235 -11.75 -22.27 7.00
N ASP A 236 -10.50 -22.19 7.41
CA ASP A 236 -9.52 -21.23 6.86
C ASP A 236 -9.13 -21.72 5.45
N ILE A 237 -10.03 -21.47 4.48
CA ILE A 237 -9.84 -21.84 3.07
C ILE A 237 -8.47 -21.31 2.59
N GLU A 238 -8.09 -20.12 3.01
CA GLU A 238 -6.78 -19.56 2.72
C GLU A 238 -5.68 -20.49 3.23
N LYS A 239 -5.74 -20.93 4.49
CA LYS A 239 -4.74 -21.80 5.08
C LYS A 239 -4.72 -23.17 4.39
N GLU A 240 -5.86 -23.75 4.08
CA GLU A 240 -5.97 -25.02 3.36
C GLU A 240 -5.29 -24.91 1.99
N VAL A 241 -5.68 -23.93 1.18
CA VAL A 241 -5.18 -23.74 -0.19
C VAL A 241 -3.68 -23.38 -0.17
N PHE A 242 -3.25 -22.52 0.72
CA PHE A 242 -1.85 -22.08 0.77
C PHE A 242 -0.91 -23.15 1.31
N SER A 243 -1.36 -24.02 2.22
CA SER A 243 -0.55 -25.09 2.77
C SER A 243 -0.08 -26.13 1.74
N GLU A 244 -0.65 -26.14 0.55
CA GLU A 244 -0.16 -27.02 -0.55
C GLU A 244 1.22 -26.57 -1.07
N LEU A 245 1.50 -25.28 -1.14
CA LEU A 245 2.72 -24.70 -1.70
C LEU A 245 3.62 -24.01 -0.67
N PHE A 246 3.08 -23.66 0.49
CA PHE A 246 3.76 -22.86 1.49
C PHE A 246 3.71 -23.48 2.88
N ASP A 247 4.78 -23.31 3.63
CA ASP A 247 4.75 -23.45 5.08
C ASP A 247 4.13 -22.20 5.69
N VAL A 248 3.12 -22.39 6.54
CA VAL A 248 2.33 -21.29 7.11
C VAL A 248 2.66 -21.10 8.57
N GLU A 249 3.16 -19.94 8.93
CA GLU A 249 3.46 -19.53 10.30
C GLU A 249 2.49 -18.42 10.72
N GLU A 250 1.76 -18.66 11.82
CA GLU A 250 0.91 -17.64 12.44
C GLU A 250 1.78 -16.69 13.25
N LEU A 251 1.63 -15.39 13.04
CA LEU A 251 2.33 -14.38 13.82
C LEU A 251 1.69 -14.19 15.20
N PRO A 252 2.48 -13.76 16.20
CA PRO A 252 1.95 -13.45 17.52
C PRO A 252 0.93 -12.30 17.46
N GLU A 253 0.18 -12.14 18.54
CA GLU A 253 -0.73 -11.01 18.68
C GLU A 253 0.04 -9.69 18.79
N ILE A 254 -0.45 -8.66 18.11
CA ILE A 254 0.05 -7.28 18.20
C ILE A 254 -1.03 -6.36 18.76
N GLU A 255 -0.61 -5.29 19.40
CA GLU A 255 -1.53 -4.25 19.86
C GLU A 255 -2.10 -3.46 18.69
N ARG A 256 -3.43 -3.35 18.68
CA ARG A 256 -4.17 -2.54 17.75
C ARG A 256 -5.42 -1.95 18.43
N TYR A 257 -5.52 -0.65 18.52
CA TYR A 257 -6.68 0.04 19.11
C TYR A 257 -7.08 -0.48 20.50
N ASP A 258 -6.16 -0.64 21.41
CA ASP A 258 -6.38 -1.21 22.75
C ASP A 258 -6.80 -2.69 22.75
N PHE A 259 -6.76 -3.37 21.62
CA PHE A 259 -7.01 -4.80 21.50
C PHE A 259 -5.77 -5.53 20.99
N LYS A 260 -5.59 -6.75 21.49
CA LYS A 260 -4.62 -7.68 20.93
C LYS A 260 -5.29 -8.50 19.83
N ILE A 261 -4.71 -8.46 18.65
CA ILE A 261 -5.16 -9.25 17.50
C ILE A 261 -3.98 -10.03 16.91
N PRO A 262 -4.21 -11.19 16.29
CA PRO A 262 -3.16 -11.85 15.52
C PRO A 262 -2.56 -10.89 14.52
N ALA A 263 -1.22 -10.77 14.49
CA ALA A 263 -0.53 -9.87 13.56
C ALA A 263 -0.80 -10.24 12.10
N GLY A 264 -0.82 -11.54 11.82
CA GLY A 264 -0.99 -12.04 10.45
C GLY A 264 -0.38 -13.43 10.28
N LYS A 265 0.02 -13.71 9.04
CA LYS A 265 0.64 -14.97 8.65
C LYS A 265 1.88 -14.70 7.81
N ILE A 266 2.89 -15.56 7.99
CA ILE A 266 4.03 -15.65 7.11
C ILE A 266 3.89 -16.95 6.31
N TYR A 267 4.00 -16.84 4.98
CA TYR A 267 4.05 -17.98 4.09
C TYR A 267 5.45 -18.08 3.51
N ARG A 268 6.11 -19.24 3.68
CA ARG A 268 7.40 -19.55 3.07
C ARG A 268 7.20 -20.66 2.04
N LYS A 269 7.76 -20.49 0.87
CA LYS A 269 7.67 -21.48 -0.20
C LYS A 269 8.36 -22.78 0.23
N LYS A 270 7.70 -23.93 -0.01
CA LYS A 270 8.22 -25.27 0.27
C LYS A 270 9.33 -25.65 -0.70
#